data_7860298a0777d10472a266ba640adb28
#
_entry.id   7860298a0777d10472a266ba640adb28
#
_cell.length_a   1.000
_cell.length_b   1.000
_cell.length_c   1.000
_cell.angle_alpha   90.00
_cell.angle_beta   90.00
_cell.angle_gamma   90.00
#
_symmetry.space_group_name_H-M   'P 1'
#
loop_
_entity.id
_entity.type
_entity.pdbx_description
1 polymer ?
#
loop_
_entity_poly.entity_id
_entity_poly.type
_entity_poly.pdbx_seq_one_letter_code
_entity_poly.pdbx_strand_id
1 'polypeptide(L)'
;MRESTQDALAEAYAELSEADYFYGLWRRRCMFPETNSALAYEQSGRFAEAQLLYEAAQVKGRSSGLPLTEAEYQLWDDHWVLSALELQQWDLMADLARLEHNDDLALECAWRLSDWTAERESLERSLEGLQVMSTPRRKVFEAYLALLKSQAAPDKPSDFGRI
;
A
#
# COMPACT_ATOMS: atom_id res chain seq x y z
N MET A 1 -18.66 -24.10 5.00
CA MET A 1 -17.54 -25.00 4.72
C MET A 1 -16.90 -24.80 3.33
N ARG A 2 -17.65 -24.63 2.24
CA ARG A 2 -17.04 -24.40 0.90
C ARG A 2 -16.36 -23.03 0.75
N GLU A 3 -16.94 -21.97 1.31
CA GLU A 3 -16.35 -20.61 1.27
C GLU A 3 -14.99 -20.54 1.98
N SER A 4 -14.90 -21.03 3.20
CA SER A 4 -13.66 -21.06 3.98
C SER A 4 -12.51 -21.81 3.27
N THR A 5 -12.82 -22.84 2.50
CA THR A 5 -11.80 -23.57 1.73
C THR A 5 -11.34 -22.77 0.50
N GLN A 6 -12.25 -22.02 -0.12
CA GLN A 6 -11.91 -21.16 -1.26
C GLN A 6 -11.10 -19.93 -0.83
N ASP A 7 -11.38 -19.39 0.36
CA ASP A 7 -10.59 -18.29 0.93
C ASP A 7 -9.15 -18.74 1.20
N ALA A 8 -8.98 -19.88 1.86
CA ALA A 8 -7.65 -20.45 2.12
C ALA A 8 -6.89 -20.78 0.83
N LEU A 9 -7.58 -21.21 -0.23
CA LEU A 9 -6.94 -21.43 -1.54
C LEU A 9 -6.55 -20.12 -2.22
N ALA A 10 -7.38 -19.07 -2.13
CA ALA A 10 -7.06 -17.77 -2.69
C ALA A 10 -5.82 -17.17 -2.02
N GLU A 11 -5.77 -17.22 -0.68
CA GLU A 11 -4.62 -16.79 0.10
C GLU A 11 -3.34 -17.56 -0.26
N ALA A 12 -3.43 -18.90 -0.32
CA ALA A 12 -2.31 -19.73 -0.72
C ALA A 12 -1.79 -19.42 -2.14
N TYR A 13 -2.69 -19.18 -3.10
CA TYR A 13 -2.27 -18.82 -4.46
C TYR A 13 -1.67 -17.41 -4.52
N ALA A 14 -2.15 -16.47 -3.72
CA ALA A 14 -1.55 -15.15 -3.60
C ALA A 14 -0.14 -15.22 -3.00
N GLU A 15 0.04 -15.97 -1.91
CA GLU A 15 1.35 -16.17 -1.27
C GLU A 15 2.37 -16.88 -2.17
N LEU A 16 1.92 -17.85 -2.97
CA LEU A 16 2.75 -18.58 -3.92
C LEU A 16 3.00 -17.80 -5.22
N SER A 17 2.42 -16.61 -5.36
CA SER A 17 2.45 -15.81 -6.60
C SER A 17 1.92 -16.54 -7.83
N GLU A 18 0.96 -17.46 -7.64
CA GLU A 18 0.30 -18.23 -8.69
C GLU A 18 -0.89 -17.42 -9.26
N ALA A 19 -0.57 -16.33 -9.93
CA ALA A 19 -1.53 -15.34 -10.39
C ALA A 19 -2.69 -15.93 -11.22
N ASP A 20 -2.40 -16.80 -12.17
CA ASP A 20 -3.43 -17.39 -13.05
C ASP A 20 -4.46 -18.22 -12.27
N TYR A 21 -4.03 -18.96 -11.26
CA TYR A 21 -4.93 -19.74 -10.40
C TYR A 21 -5.75 -18.82 -9.50
N PHE A 22 -5.13 -17.78 -8.95
CA PHE A 22 -5.79 -16.76 -8.15
C PHE A 22 -6.92 -16.08 -8.95
N TYR A 23 -6.61 -15.53 -10.12
CA TYR A 23 -7.62 -14.91 -10.99
C TYR A 23 -8.69 -15.90 -11.47
N GLY A 24 -8.32 -17.14 -11.80
CA GLY A 24 -9.25 -18.19 -12.20
C GLY A 24 -10.21 -18.56 -11.09
N LEU A 25 -9.77 -18.59 -9.83
CA LEU A 25 -10.60 -18.86 -8.66
C LEU A 25 -11.62 -17.72 -8.45
N TRP A 26 -11.14 -16.47 -8.44
CA TRP A 26 -11.99 -15.31 -8.22
C TRP A 26 -13.03 -15.10 -9.29
N ARG A 27 -12.72 -15.35 -10.56
CA ARG A 27 -13.69 -15.28 -11.67
C ARG A 27 -14.90 -16.20 -11.49
N ARG A 28 -14.76 -17.27 -10.72
CA ARG A 28 -15.86 -18.23 -10.47
C ARG A 28 -16.68 -17.88 -9.22
N ARG A 29 -16.14 -17.09 -8.32
CA ARG A 29 -16.76 -16.84 -7.01
C ARG A 29 -17.27 -15.42 -6.83
N CYS A 30 -16.78 -14.45 -7.60
CA CYS A 30 -17.21 -13.06 -7.44
C CYS A 30 -18.69 -12.89 -7.77
N MET A 31 -19.36 -12.08 -6.96
CA MET A 31 -20.79 -11.80 -7.08
C MET A 31 -21.05 -10.61 -8.00
N PHE A 32 -20.06 -9.73 -8.16
CA PHE A 32 -20.19 -8.50 -8.94
C PHE A 32 -19.45 -8.62 -10.28
N PRO A 33 -20.11 -8.26 -11.41
CA PRO A 33 -19.46 -8.28 -12.72
C PRO A 33 -18.30 -7.29 -12.82
N GLU A 34 -18.35 -6.22 -12.05
CA GLU A 34 -17.28 -5.23 -11.93
C GLU A 34 -16.00 -5.88 -11.41
N THR A 35 -16.09 -6.75 -10.42
CA THR A 35 -14.95 -7.53 -9.89
C THR A 35 -14.28 -8.37 -10.97
N ASN A 36 -15.08 -9.07 -11.78
CA ASN A 36 -14.54 -9.86 -12.89
C ASN A 36 -13.80 -9.01 -13.92
N SER A 37 -14.36 -7.85 -14.24
CA SER A 37 -13.76 -6.94 -15.21
C SER A 37 -12.48 -6.31 -14.65
N ALA A 38 -12.49 -5.92 -13.37
CA ALA A 38 -11.31 -5.37 -12.69
C ALA A 38 -10.15 -6.37 -12.68
N LEU A 39 -10.40 -7.61 -12.28
CA LEU A 39 -9.40 -8.68 -12.28
C LEU A 39 -8.85 -8.97 -13.69
N ALA A 40 -9.69 -8.88 -14.73
CA ALA A 40 -9.23 -9.07 -16.10
C ALA A 40 -8.31 -7.93 -16.58
N TYR A 41 -8.62 -6.68 -16.20
CA TYR A 41 -7.76 -5.53 -16.49
C TYR A 41 -6.44 -5.62 -15.72
N GLU A 42 -6.49 -5.93 -14.44
CA GLU A 42 -5.31 -6.12 -13.59
C GLU A 42 -4.39 -7.20 -14.16
N GLN A 43 -4.92 -8.39 -14.50
CA GLN A 43 -4.17 -9.48 -15.12
C GLN A 43 -3.49 -9.06 -16.43
N SER A 44 -4.06 -8.09 -17.16
CA SER A 44 -3.48 -7.52 -18.37
C SER A 44 -2.55 -6.33 -18.14
N GLY A 45 -2.27 -5.96 -16.88
CA GLY A 45 -1.43 -4.83 -16.50
C GLY A 45 -2.11 -3.45 -16.66
N ARG A 46 -3.44 -3.42 -16.84
CA ARG A 46 -4.21 -2.19 -17.00
C ARG A 46 -4.76 -1.73 -15.65
N PHE A 47 -3.85 -1.33 -14.76
CA PHE A 47 -4.16 -1.01 -13.38
C PHE A 47 -5.08 0.21 -13.21
N ALA A 48 -5.01 1.21 -14.10
CA ALA A 48 -5.89 2.38 -14.02
C ALA A 48 -7.36 2.00 -14.24
N GLU A 49 -7.64 1.14 -15.21
CA GLU A 49 -8.99 0.65 -15.48
C GLU A 49 -9.46 -0.33 -14.40
N ALA A 50 -8.55 -1.15 -13.88
CA ALA A 50 -8.85 -2.04 -12.76
C ALA A 50 -9.26 -1.23 -11.52
N GLN A 51 -8.49 -0.20 -11.15
CA GLN A 51 -8.75 0.67 -10.01
C GLN A 51 -10.14 1.31 -10.07
N LEU A 52 -10.50 1.90 -11.22
CA LEU A 52 -11.82 2.50 -11.42
C LEU A 52 -12.97 1.49 -11.26
N LEU A 53 -12.75 0.24 -11.66
CA LEU A 53 -13.76 -0.81 -11.52
C LEU A 53 -13.87 -1.33 -10.09
N TYR A 54 -12.78 -1.38 -9.33
CA TYR A 54 -12.84 -1.67 -7.89
C TYR A 54 -13.61 -0.58 -7.15
N GLU A 55 -13.39 0.70 -7.45
CA GLU A 55 -14.18 1.81 -6.90
C GLU A 55 -15.66 1.68 -7.26
N ALA A 56 -15.97 1.38 -8.51
CA ALA A 56 -17.36 1.18 -8.96
C ALA A 56 -18.02 0.00 -8.25
N ALA A 57 -17.28 -1.10 -8.04
CA ALA A 57 -17.75 -2.27 -7.30
C ALA A 57 -18.04 -1.91 -5.83
N GLN A 58 -17.17 -1.16 -5.16
CA GLN A 58 -17.39 -0.70 -3.78
C GLN A 58 -18.63 0.17 -3.66
N VAL A 59 -18.81 1.14 -4.56
CA VAL A 59 -20.01 2.01 -4.58
C VAL A 59 -21.28 1.19 -4.79
N LYS A 60 -21.24 0.26 -5.73
CA LYS A 60 -22.38 -0.62 -6.03
C LYS A 60 -22.66 -1.59 -4.88
N GLY A 61 -21.63 -2.15 -4.26
CA GLY A 61 -21.77 -3.04 -3.10
C GLY A 61 -22.48 -2.37 -1.94
N ARG A 62 -22.16 -1.09 -1.67
CA ARG A 62 -22.80 -0.30 -0.60
C ARG A 62 -24.24 0.09 -0.91
N SER A 63 -24.60 0.26 -2.17
CA SER A 63 -25.90 0.78 -2.61
C SER A 63 -26.91 -0.29 -3.04
N SER A 64 -26.47 -1.48 -3.46
CA SER A 64 -27.31 -2.44 -4.13
C SER A 64 -28.13 -3.34 -3.21
N GLY A 65 -27.80 -3.43 -1.93
CA GLY A 65 -28.43 -4.40 -1.01
C GLY A 65 -28.23 -5.87 -1.39
N LEU A 66 -27.34 -6.15 -2.36
CA LEU A 66 -26.95 -7.51 -2.73
C LEU A 66 -26.10 -8.13 -1.62
N PRO A 67 -26.18 -9.46 -1.43
CA PRO A 67 -25.31 -10.12 -0.48
C PRO A 67 -23.85 -9.96 -0.93
N LEU A 68 -23.09 -9.17 -0.19
CA LEU A 68 -21.68 -8.98 -0.38
C LEU A 68 -20.92 -9.89 0.58
N THR A 69 -19.99 -10.67 0.06
CA THR A 69 -19.10 -11.46 0.92
C THR A 69 -17.96 -10.57 1.45
N GLU A 70 -17.56 -10.77 2.69
CA GLU A 70 -16.43 -10.05 3.28
C GLU A 70 -15.16 -10.23 2.46
N ALA A 71 -14.93 -11.44 1.94
CA ALA A 71 -13.78 -11.74 1.11
C ALA A 71 -13.75 -10.96 -0.22
N GLU A 72 -14.91 -10.72 -0.85
CA GLU A 72 -14.97 -9.91 -2.08
C GLU A 72 -14.78 -8.42 -1.78
N TYR A 73 -15.31 -7.94 -0.65
CA TYR A 73 -15.05 -6.57 -0.20
C TYR A 73 -13.56 -6.35 0.08
N GLN A 74 -12.93 -7.25 0.82
CA GLN A 74 -11.50 -7.18 1.11
C GLN A 74 -10.65 -7.23 -0.16
N LEU A 75 -11.03 -8.07 -1.14
CA LEU A 75 -10.37 -8.10 -2.44
C LEU A 75 -10.36 -6.72 -3.12
N TRP A 76 -11.48 -6.01 -3.09
CA TRP A 76 -11.54 -4.68 -3.71
C TRP A 76 -10.60 -3.69 -3.05
N ASP A 77 -10.53 -3.69 -1.73
CA ASP A 77 -9.64 -2.81 -0.97
C ASP A 77 -8.16 -3.15 -1.24
N ASP A 78 -7.77 -4.40 -1.13
CA ASP A 78 -6.41 -4.86 -1.33
C ASP A 78 -5.91 -4.60 -2.76
N HIS A 79 -6.74 -4.91 -3.75
CA HIS A 79 -6.37 -4.77 -5.16
C HIS A 79 -6.49 -3.34 -5.67
N TRP A 80 -7.31 -2.50 -5.03
CA TRP A 80 -7.28 -1.07 -5.26
C TRP A 80 -5.94 -0.47 -4.81
N VAL A 81 -5.48 -0.84 -3.62
CA VAL A 81 -4.16 -0.45 -3.08
C VAL A 81 -3.03 -0.97 -3.99
N LEU A 82 -3.08 -2.22 -4.40
CA LEU A 82 -2.13 -2.80 -5.35
C LEU A 82 -2.08 -1.99 -6.66
N SER A 83 -3.24 -1.65 -7.22
CA SER A 83 -3.32 -0.85 -8.43
C SER A 83 -2.72 0.55 -8.26
N ALA A 84 -2.98 1.20 -7.10
CA ALA A 84 -2.40 2.50 -6.76
C ALA A 84 -0.86 2.44 -6.64
N LEU A 85 -0.33 1.36 -6.06
CA LEU A 85 1.11 1.12 -5.96
C LEU A 85 1.75 0.94 -7.34
N GLU A 86 1.14 0.13 -8.20
CA GLU A 86 1.61 -0.09 -9.58
C GLU A 86 1.57 1.20 -10.43
N LEU A 87 0.58 2.04 -10.21
CA LEU A 87 0.44 3.35 -10.83
C LEU A 87 1.32 4.43 -10.18
N GLN A 88 2.05 4.11 -9.12
CA GLN A 88 2.92 5.03 -8.38
C GLN A 88 2.19 6.27 -7.84
N GLN A 89 0.95 6.12 -7.40
CA GLN A 89 0.11 7.18 -6.86
C GLN A 89 0.46 7.47 -5.38
N TRP A 90 1.70 7.87 -5.13
CA TRP A 90 2.26 8.00 -3.79
C TRP A 90 1.55 9.04 -2.92
N ASP A 91 1.06 10.13 -3.50
CA ASP A 91 0.28 11.15 -2.76
C ASP A 91 -1.01 10.55 -2.22
N LEU A 92 -1.74 9.80 -3.07
CA LEU A 92 -2.97 9.11 -2.70
C LEU A 92 -2.73 8.05 -1.63
N MET A 93 -1.65 7.30 -1.77
CA MET A 93 -1.24 6.28 -0.80
C MET A 93 -0.81 6.89 0.53
N ALA A 94 -0.20 8.07 0.53
CA ALA A 94 0.15 8.81 1.74
C ALA A 94 -1.12 9.28 2.50
N ASP A 95 -2.15 9.70 1.78
CA ASP A 95 -3.45 10.05 2.38
C ASP A 95 -4.12 8.83 3.01
N LEU A 96 -4.12 7.69 2.31
CA LEU A 96 -4.64 6.43 2.83
C LEU A 96 -3.87 5.98 4.08
N ALA A 97 -2.54 6.02 4.04
CA ALA A 97 -1.69 5.64 5.17
C ALA A 97 -1.99 6.48 6.43
N ARG A 98 -2.27 7.78 6.26
CA ARG A 98 -2.68 8.66 7.36
C ARG A 98 -4.05 8.30 7.93
N LEU A 99 -5.01 7.97 7.08
CA LEU A 99 -6.36 7.57 7.49
C LEU A 99 -6.37 6.25 8.25
N GLU A 100 -5.57 5.29 7.80
CA GLU A 100 -5.50 3.94 8.39
C GLU A 100 -4.47 3.83 9.53
N HIS A 101 -3.74 4.91 9.83
CA HIS A 101 -2.63 4.88 10.79
C HIS A 101 -1.59 3.81 10.46
N ASN A 102 -1.33 3.60 9.16
CA ASN A 102 -0.39 2.63 8.66
C ASN A 102 1.00 3.28 8.49
N ASP A 103 1.81 3.20 9.55
CA ASP A 103 3.14 3.83 9.58
C ASP A 103 4.12 3.24 8.57
N ASP A 104 3.99 1.96 8.23
CA ASP A 104 4.83 1.29 7.22
C ASP A 104 4.56 1.85 5.82
N LEU A 105 3.29 2.00 5.46
CA LEU A 105 2.89 2.59 4.20
C LEU A 105 3.25 4.08 4.14
N ALA A 106 3.08 4.81 5.25
CA ALA A 106 3.46 6.20 5.36
C ALA A 106 4.96 6.42 5.10
N LEU A 107 5.82 5.55 5.66
CA LEU A 107 7.25 5.56 5.41
C LEU A 107 7.60 5.28 3.94
N GLU A 108 6.93 4.31 3.31
CA GLU A 108 7.14 4.02 1.89
C GLU A 108 6.76 5.20 1.01
N CYS A 109 5.63 5.84 1.29
CA CYS A 109 5.20 7.02 0.55
C CYS A 109 6.16 8.19 0.73
N ALA A 110 6.57 8.47 1.97
CA ALA A 110 7.52 9.54 2.27
C ALA A 110 8.88 9.31 1.58
N TRP A 111 9.31 8.05 1.44
CA TRP A 111 10.51 7.71 0.68
C TRP A 111 10.39 7.98 -0.83
N ARG A 112 9.19 7.85 -1.40
CA ARG A 112 8.93 8.03 -2.84
C ARG A 112 8.60 9.47 -3.22
N LEU A 113 8.04 10.23 -2.30
CA LEU A 113 7.76 11.64 -2.49
C LEU A 113 9.06 12.46 -2.40
N SER A 114 9.24 13.41 -3.31
CA SER A 114 10.51 14.10 -3.49
C SER A 114 10.81 15.24 -2.52
N ASP A 115 9.85 15.65 -1.71
CA ASP A 115 10.02 16.76 -0.75
C ASP A 115 10.38 16.27 0.67
N TRP A 116 11.62 15.86 0.81
CA TRP A 116 12.18 15.32 2.04
C TRP A 116 12.28 16.32 3.20
N THR A 117 12.33 17.60 2.90
CA THR A 117 12.47 18.64 3.93
C THR A 117 11.15 18.95 4.61
N ALA A 118 10.06 18.99 3.87
CA ALA A 118 8.71 19.19 4.40
C ALA A 118 8.19 17.93 5.13
N GLU A 119 8.52 16.74 4.63
CA GLU A 119 8.03 15.47 5.17
C GLU A 119 8.90 14.88 6.30
N ARG A 120 10.00 15.55 6.68
CA ARG A 120 10.91 15.06 7.72
C ARG A 120 10.23 14.75 9.04
N GLU A 121 9.37 15.65 9.52
CA GLU A 121 8.66 15.45 10.79
C GLU A 121 7.64 14.32 10.73
N SER A 122 7.04 14.12 9.55
CA SER A 122 6.15 12.99 9.30
C SER A 122 6.91 11.67 9.33
N LEU A 123 8.08 11.63 8.69
CA LEU A 123 8.99 10.47 8.68
C LEU A 123 9.47 10.10 10.08
N GLU A 124 9.86 11.08 10.89
CA GLU A 124 10.28 10.87 12.27
C GLU A 124 9.16 10.28 13.12
N ARG A 125 7.94 10.82 13.00
CA ARG A 125 6.75 10.30 13.72
C ARG A 125 6.39 8.89 13.30
N SER A 126 6.41 8.59 12.00
CA SER A 126 6.10 7.24 11.50
C SER A 126 7.16 6.22 11.93
N LEU A 127 8.43 6.60 12.00
CA LEU A 127 9.48 5.72 12.54
C LEU A 127 9.32 5.45 14.04
N GLU A 128 8.88 6.44 14.81
CA GLU A 128 8.57 6.27 16.22
C GLU A 128 7.33 5.37 16.43
N GLY A 129 6.33 5.46 15.55
CA GLY A 129 5.14 4.62 15.55
C GLY A 129 5.44 3.14 15.32
N LEU A 130 6.46 2.82 14.53
CA LEU A 130 6.93 1.46 14.28
C LEU A 130 7.63 0.87 15.52
N GLN A 131 6.88 0.57 16.56
CA GLN A 131 7.42 0.08 17.83
C GLN A 131 7.98 -1.33 17.76
N VAL A 132 7.73 -2.10 16.72
CA VAL A 132 8.00 -3.53 16.69
C VAL A 132 9.05 -3.87 15.65
N MET A 133 10.16 -4.40 16.15
CA MET A 133 11.26 -5.07 15.46
C MET A 133 12.08 -4.21 14.48
N SER A 134 13.38 -4.19 14.75
CA SER A 134 14.41 -3.62 13.89
C SER A 134 14.51 -4.40 12.57
N THR A 135 13.67 -4.05 11.59
CA THR A 135 13.77 -4.60 10.24
C THR A 135 14.92 -3.94 9.47
N PRO A 136 15.53 -4.59 8.48
CA PRO A 136 16.53 -3.97 7.62
C PRO A 136 16.02 -2.68 6.96
N ARG A 137 14.75 -2.65 6.57
CA ARG A 137 14.09 -1.49 5.98
C ARG A 137 14.04 -0.31 6.94
N ARG A 138 13.62 -0.53 8.19
CA ARG A 138 13.63 0.50 9.24
C ARG A 138 15.02 1.10 9.43
N LYS A 139 16.06 0.28 9.45
CA LYS A 139 17.45 0.74 9.59
C LYS A 139 17.91 1.63 8.43
N VAL A 140 17.45 1.37 7.21
CA VAL A 140 17.71 2.23 6.06
C VAL A 140 17.08 3.61 6.28
N PHE A 141 15.84 3.69 6.74
CA PHE A 141 15.17 4.96 7.04
C PHE A 141 15.84 5.70 8.20
N GLU A 142 16.22 5.00 9.28
CA GLU A 142 16.97 5.59 10.41
C GLU A 142 18.31 6.20 9.95
N ALA A 143 19.07 5.48 9.12
CA ALA A 143 20.32 5.96 8.57
C ALA A 143 20.13 7.19 7.68
N TYR A 144 19.08 7.19 6.87
CA TYR A 144 18.75 8.31 5.99
C TYR A 144 18.37 9.57 6.79
N LEU A 145 17.53 9.43 7.82
CA LEU A 145 17.20 10.54 8.72
C LEU A 145 18.44 11.08 9.45
N ALA A 146 19.35 10.22 9.85
CA ALA A 146 20.62 10.63 10.46
C ALA A 146 21.47 11.48 9.50
N LEU A 147 21.51 11.09 8.21
CA LEU A 147 22.17 11.88 7.16
C LEU A 147 21.50 13.25 6.96
N LEU A 148 20.19 13.31 6.88
CA LEU A 148 19.44 14.57 6.76
C LEU A 148 19.71 15.49 7.97
N LYS A 149 19.73 14.93 9.17
CA LYS A 149 20.06 15.68 10.39
C LYS A 149 21.49 16.23 10.36
N SER A 150 22.45 15.46 9.87
CA SER A 150 23.84 15.90 9.75
C SER A 150 24.01 17.02 8.72
N GLN A 151 23.27 17.00 7.63
CA GLN A 151 23.29 18.06 6.61
C GLN A 151 22.59 19.36 7.07
N ALA A 152 21.55 19.23 7.90
CA ALA A 152 20.83 20.37 8.44
C ALA A 152 21.51 21.02 9.66
N ALA A 153 22.50 20.36 10.25
CA ALA A 153 23.29 20.95 11.34
C ALA A 153 24.12 22.08 10.77
N PRO A 154 24.01 23.34 11.29
CA PRO A 154 24.88 24.43 10.85
C PRO A 154 26.33 24.03 11.13
N ASP A 155 27.19 24.21 10.14
CA ASP A 155 28.65 24.07 10.31
C ASP A 155 29.05 24.74 11.58
N LYS A 156 29.46 23.98 12.59
CA LYS A 156 30.20 24.57 13.73
C LYS A 156 31.42 25.19 13.12
N PRO A 157 31.65 26.53 13.24
CA PRO A 157 32.85 27.13 12.76
C PRO A 157 33.99 26.33 13.39
N SER A 158 34.77 25.69 12.55
CA SER A 158 35.97 25.00 12.98
C SER A 158 36.86 25.99 13.70
N ASP A 159 37.06 25.78 14.97
CA ASP A 159 37.97 26.54 15.83
C ASP A 159 39.45 26.22 15.45
N PHE A 160 39.74 26.29 14.14
CA PHE A 160 41.08 26.23 13.57
C PHE A 160 41.59 27.64 13.34
N GLY A 161 41.89 28.33 14.43
CA GLY A 161 42.44 29.67 14.33
C GLY A 161 42.96 30.23 15.64
N ARG A 162 43.75 29.45 16.38
CA ARG A 162 44.66 29.97 17.39
C ARG A 162 45.88 29.07 17.50
N ILE A 163 46.88 29.36 16.72
CA ILE A 163 48.31 29.20 17.06
C ILE A 163 48.92 30.55 16.86
#